data_c8d3ff838deed45177b2ed7b702c3bb2
#
_entry.id   c8d3ff838deed45177b2ed7b702c3bb2
#
_cell.length_a   1.000
_cell.length_b   1.000
_cell.length_c   1.000
_cell.angle_alpha   90.00
_cell.angle_beta   90.00
_cell.angle_gamma   90.00
#
_symmetry.space_group_name_H-M   'P 1'
#
loop_
_entity.id
_entity.type
_entity.pdbx_description
1 polymer ?
#
loop_
_entity_poly.entity_id
_entity_poly.type
_entity_poly.pdbx_seq_one_letter_code
_entity_poly.pdbx_strand_id
1 'polypeptide(L)'
;MLAVGAFAERAHLAPILVFVFLWSTLVYDPIACWTWNPNGWSFAHGSYDFAGGTPVHISSGSAALAISIYLGRRWGYGTEALAYKPQNTTYVVLGTIFLWFGWFGEPQFSQNPF
;
A
#
# COMPACT_ATOMS: atom_id res chain seq x y z
N MET A 1 4.66 3.68 -3.85
CA MET A 1 4.54 2.58 -2.86
C MET A 1 3.63 3.01 -1.72
N LEU A 2 2.55 2.26 -1.44
CA LEU A 2 1.56 2.62 -0.41
C LEU A 2 2.09 2.49 1.04
N ALA A 3 3.19 1.78 1.24
CA ALA A 3 3.81 1.57 2.55
C ALA A 3 4.59 2.78 3.12
N VAL A 4 4.61 3.93 2.42
CA VAL A 4 5.39 5.12 2.83
C VAL A 4 5.04 5.59 4.24
N GLY A 5 3.78 5.54 4.63
CA GLY A 5 3.34 5.93 5.97
C GLY A 5 3.97 5.12 7.11
N ALA A 6 4.45 3.91 6.84
CA ALA A 6 5.07 3.06 7.84
C ALA A 6 6.48 3.52 8.24
N PHE A 7 7.18 4.28 7.39
CA PHE A 7 8.58 4.66 7.62
C PHE A 7 8.88 6.15 7.47
N ALA A 8 7.93 6.96 6.96
CA ALA A 8 8.16 8.37 6.57
C ALA A 8 8.80 9.24 7.65
N GLU A 9 8.52 8.98 8.93
CA GLU A 9 9.04 9.77 10.05
C GLU A 9 10.15 9.07 10.86
N ARG A 10 10.56 7.85 10.45
CA ARG A 10 11.40 6.97 11.27
C ARG A 10 12.64 6.42 10.56
N ALA A 11 12.71 6.54 9.25
CA ALA A 11 13.77 5.95 8.46
C ALA A 11 14.52 7.01 7.64
N HIS A 12 15.82 6.77 7.42
CA HIS A 12 16.64 7.60 6.56
C HIS A 12 16.34 7.33 5.08
N LEU A 13 16.48 8.36 4.24
CA LEU A 13 16.14 8.30 2.82
C LEU A 13 16.94 7.24 2.06
N ALA A 14 18.25 7.15 2.27
CA ALA A 14 19.10 6.24 1.50
C ALA A 14 18.74 4.75 1.70
N PRO A 15 18.57 4.23 2.95
CA PRO A 15 18.05 2.88 3.15
C PRO A 15 16.66 2.65 2.55
N ILE A 16 15.78 3.65 2.57
CA ILE A 16 14.44 3.54 1.97
C ILE A 16 14.54 3.35 0.44
N LEU A 17 15.40 4.10 -0.23
CA LEU A 17 15.56 3.98 -1.69
C LEU A 17 16.06 2.58 -2.07
N VAL A 18 17.04 2.05 -1.35
CA VAL A 18 17.53 0.69 -1.57
C VAL A 18 16.43 -0.34 -1.29
N PHE A 19 15.72 -0.18 -0.18
CA PHE A 19 14.60 -1.07 0.16
C PHE A 19 13.51 -1.06 -0.91
N VAL A 20 13.08 0.12 -1.37
CA VAL A 20 12.03 0.25 -2.40
C VAL A 20 12.48 -0.41 -3.71
N PHE A 21 13.74 -0.22 -4.12
CA PHE A 21 14.29 -0.84 -5.32
C PHE A 21 14.27 -2.37 -5.20
N LEU A 22 14.81 -2.92 -4.12
CA LEU A 22 14.83 -4.37 -3.91
C LEU A 22 13.42 -4.95 -3.76
N TRP A 23 12.56 -4.29 -2.99
CA TRP A 23 11.19 -4.74 -2.77
C TRP A 23 10.37 -4.73 -4.06
N SER A 24 10.48 -3.68 -4.88
CA SER A 24 9.76 -3.63 -6.16
C SER A 24 10.18 -4.76 -7.10
N THR A 25 11.48 -5.01 -7.20
CA THR A 25 12.01 -6.02 -8.12
C THR A 25 11.77 -7.46 -7.62
N LEU A 26 11.97 -7.72 -6.32
CA LEU A 26 11.93 -9.08 -5.78
C LEU A 26 10.55 -9.51 -5.30
N VAL A 27 9.68 -8.58 -4.95
CA VAL A 27 8.36 -8.87 -4.36
C VAL A 27 7.24 -8.38 -5.27
N TYR A 28 7.23 -7.10 -5.61
CA TYR A 28 6.13 -6.52 -6.37
C TYR A 28 6.04 -7.06 -7.80
N ASP A 29 7.13 -7.03 -8.56
CA ASP A 29 7.13 -7.45 -9.96
C ASP A 29 6.70 -8.92 -10.15
N PRO A 30 7.18 -9.90 -9.35
CA PRO A 30 6.69 -11.28 -9.42
C PRO A 30 5.19 -11.38 -9.11
N ILE A 31 4.70 -10.72 -8.05
CA ILE A 31 3.28 -10.79 -7.66
C ILE A 31 2.40 -10.15 -8.75
N ALA A 32 2.81 -9.01 -9.30
CA ALA A 32 2.12 -8.34 -10.40
C ALA A 32 2.08 -9.23 -11.66
N CYS A 33 3.20 -9.87 -11.98
CA CYS A 33 3.28 -10.81 -13.09
C CYS A 33 2.35 -12.03 -12.89
N TRP A 34 2.30 -12.59 -11.70
CA TRP A 34 1.39 -13.72 -11.40
C TRP A 34 -0.08 -13.35 -11.52
N THR A 35 -0.42 -12.10 -11.18
CA THR A 35 -1.81 -11.64 -11.11
C THR A 35 -2.31 -11.13 -12.46
N TRP A 36 -1.50 -10.39 -13.21
CA TRP A 36 -1.96 -9.67 -14.41
C TRP A 36 -1.45 -10.24 -15.73
N ASN A 37 -0.39 -11.04 -15.71
CA ASN A 37 0.09 -11.68 -16.96
C ASN A 37 -0.84 -12.84 -17.33
N PRO A 38 -1.27 -12.95 -18.60
CA PRO A 38 -2.08 -14.09 -19.08
C PRO A 38 -1.44 -15.47 -18.80
N ASN A 39 -0.13 -15.54 -18.75
CA ASN A 39 0.61 -16.75 -18.40
C ASN A 39 0.92 -16.86 -16.89
N GLY A 40 0.49 -15.88 -16.08
CA GLY A 40 0.65 -15.91 -14.64
C GLY A 40 -0.23 -16.99 -14.01
N TRP A 41 0.29 -17.70 -13.01
CA TRP A 41 -0.44 -18.81 -12.41
C TRP A 41 -1.77 -18.38 -11.80
N SER A 42 -1.83 -17.21 -11.16
CA SER A 42 -3.05 -16.68 -10.55
C SER A 42 -4.08 -16.32 -11.61
N PHE A 43 -3.66 -15.65 -12.69
CA PHE A 43 -4.51 -15.32 -13.82
C PHE A 43 -5.04 -16.58 -14.51
N ALA A 44 -4.17 -17.57 -14.76
CA ALA A 44 -4.52 -18.84 -15.40
C ALA A 44 -5.54 -19.67 -14.59
N HIS A 45 -5.57 -19.49 -13.24
CA HIS A 45 -6.57 -20.10 -12.36
C HIS A 45 -7.87 -19.29 -12.24
N GLY A 46 -8.05 -18.23 -13.04
CA GLY A 46 -9.27 -17.45 -13.07
C GLY A 46 -9.35 -16.38 -11.98
N SER A 47 -8.24 -16.01 -11.36
CA SER A 47 -8.20 -14.86 -10.44
C SER A 47 -8.45 -13.57 -11.22
N TYR A 48 -9.43 -12.81 -10.76
CA TYR A 48 -9.77 -11.53 -11.36
C TYR A 48 -9.47 -10.42 -10.36
N ASP A 49 -8.34 -9.76 -10.53
CA ASP A 49 -7.88 -8.67 -9.68
C ASP A 49 -7.44 -7.48 -10.54
N PHE A 50 -8.42 -6.71 -10.99
CA PHE A 50 -8.16 -5.58 -11.87
C PHE A 50 -7.52 -4.39 -11.13
N ALA A 51 -8.09 -4.03 -9.99
CA ALA A 51 -7.67 -2.88 -9.20
C ALA A 51 -6.37 -3.10 -8.42
N GLY A 52 -5.83 -4.31 -8.42
CA GLY A 52 -4.58 -4.61 -7.73
C GLY A 52 -4.74 -4.85 -6.22
N GLY A 53 -5.88 -5.41 -5.80
CA GLY A 53 -6.08 -5.76 -4.39
C GLY A 53 -4.95 -6.63 -3.85
N THR A 54 -4.50 -7.61 -4.64
CA THR A 54 -3.40 -8.51 -4.28
C THR A 54 -2.02 -7.88 -4.51
N PRO A 55 -1.64 -7.48 -5.76
CA PRO A 55 -0.28 -7.04 -6.03
C PRO A 55 0.04 -5.67 -5.43
N VAL A 56 -0.94 -4.79 -5.27
CA VAL A 56 -0.70 -3.44 -4.76
C VAL A 56 -1.08 -3.33 -3.28
N HIS A 57 -2.31 -3.66 -2.90
CA HIS A 57 -2.81 -3.38 -1.55
C HIS A 57 -2.35 -4.40 -0.51
N ILE A 58 -2.51 -5.69 -0.76
CA ILE A 58 -2.09 -6.73 0.20
C ILE A 58 -0.57 -6.75 0.33
N SER A 59 0.17 -6.71 -0.77
CA SER A 59 1.63 -6.75 -0.74
C SER A 59 2.22 -5.53 -0.03
N SER A 60 1.72 -4.33 -0.32
CA SER A 60 2.21 -3.12 0.35
C SER A 60 1.74 -3.00 1.80
N GLY A 61 0.54 -3.49 2.12
CA GLY A 61 0.05 -3.56 3.50
C GLY A 61 0.89 -4.50 4.36
N SER A 62 1.23 -5.67 3.83
CA SER A 62 2.12 -6.65 4.50
C SER A 62 3.53 -6.08 4.68
N ALA A 63 4.07 -5.40 3.66
CA ALA A 63 5.36 -4.72 3.77
C ALA A 63 5.32 -3.60 4.82
N ALA A 64 4.25 -2.80 4.85
CA ALA A 64 4.07 -1.74 5.84
C ALA A 64 4.03 -2.29 7.27
N LEU A 65 3.34 -3.39 7.48
CA LEU A 65 3.29 -4.09 8.77
C LEU A 65 4.69 -4.57 9.19
N ALA A 66 5.40 -5.26 8.31
CA ALA A 66 6.75 -5.76 8.56
C ALA A 66 7.73 -4.61 8.90
N ILE A 67 7.70 -3.53 8.12
CA ILE A 67 8.52 -2.33 8.37
C ILE A 67 8.18 -1.70 9.73
N SER A 68 6.89 -1.60 10.05
CA SER A 68 6.45 -1.01 11.33
C SER A 68 6.93 -1.83 12.52
N ILE A 69 6.92 -3.16 12.42
CA ILE A 69 7.43 -4.07 13.45
C ILE A 69 8.95 -3.94 13.56
N TYR A 70 9.66 -3.91 12.43
CA TYR A 70 11.12 -3.81 12.39
C TYR A 70 11.63 -2.49 12.96
N LEU A 71 11.03 -1.36 12.58
CA LEU A 71 11.44 -0.04 13.06
C LEU A 71 11.02 0.22 14.51
N GLY A 72 10.02 -0.50 15.00
CA GLY A 72 9.52 -0.35 16.36
C GLY A 72 8.80 0.98 16.63
N ARG A 73 8.76 1.36 17.90
CA ARG A 73 8.07 2.57 18.33
C ARG A 73 8.84 3.83 17.95
N ARG A 74 8.11 4.91 17.66
CA ARG A 74 8.72 6.23 17.39
C ARG A 74 9.46 6.75 18.60
N TRP A 75 10.54 7.47 18.35
CA TRP A 75 11.28 8.15 19.43
C TRP A 75 10.35 9.14 20.13
N GLY A 76 10.29 9.08 21.46
CA GLY A 76 9.37 9.90 22.27
C GLY A 76 7.93 9.36 22.35
N TYR A 77 7.66 8.12 21.90
CA TYR A 77 6.36 7.48 22.07
C TYR A 77 5.95 7.42 23.55
N GLY A 78 4.73 7.90 23.85
CA GLY A 78 4.20 7.95 25.23
C GLY A 78 4.64 9.19 26.03
N THR A 79 5.38 10.14 25.42
CA THR A 79 5.71 11.43 26.01
C THR A 79 4.81 12.56 25.47
N GLU A 80 4.71 13.66 26.20
CA GLU A 80 3.96 14.85 25.77
C GLU A 80 4.50 15.45 24.46
N ALA A 81 5.79 15.24 24.14
CA ALA A 81 6.42 15.71 22.91
C ALA A 81 5.85 15.04 21.63
N LEU A 82 5.19 13.90 21.76
CA LEU A 82 4.56 13.15 20.67
C LEU A 82 3.04 12.98 20.89
N ALA A 83 2.40 13.91 21.60
CA ALA A 83 0.96 13.95 21.70
C ALA A 83 0.36 14.31 20.33
N TYR A 84 0.01 13.30 19.53
CA TYR A 84 -0.72 13.49 18.28
C TYR A 84 -2.12 14.04 18.61
N LYS A 85 -2.31 15.31 18.40
CA LYS A 85 -3.66 15.90 18.41
C LYS A 85 -4.27 15.68 17.02
N PRO A 86 -5.48 15.13 16.90
CA PRO A 86 -6.16 15.04 15.62
C PRO A 86 -6.32 16.44 15.04
N GLN A 87 -5.81 16.67 13.83
CA GLN A 87 -5.81 18.01 13.24
C GLN A 87 -7.21 18.45 12.85
N ASN A 88 -7.94 17.59 12.14
CA ASN A 88 -9.30 17.91 11.69
C ASN A 88 -10.04 16.64 11.27
N THR A 89 -10.98 16.20 12.10
CA THR A 89 -11.80 14.99 11.83
C THR A 89 -12.69 15.18 10.59
N THR A 90 -13.14 16.39 10.32
CA THR A 90 -13.99 16.69 9.15
C THR A 90 -13.25 16.41 7.85
N TYR A 91 -11.97 16.76 7.74
CA TYR A 91 -11.17 16.46 6.55
C TYR A 91 -10.91 14.96 6.39
N VAL A 92 -10.75 14.23 7.48
CA VAL A 92 -10.64 12.77 7.43
C VAL A 92 -11.91 12.14 6.87
N VAL A 93 -13.08 12.56 7.35
CA VAL A 93 -14.37 12.08 6.85
C VAL A 93 -14.55 12.44 5.37
N LEU A 94 -14.24 13.67 4.99
CA LEU A 94 -14.32 14.12 3.60
C LEU A 94 -13.40 13.30 2.68
N GLY A 95 -12.16 13.07 3.10
CA GLY A 95 -11.22 12.22 2.35
C GLY A 95 -11.71 10.78 2.21
N THR A 96 -12.33 10.24 3.25
CA THR A 96 -12.95 8.90 3.21
C THR A 96 -14.10 8.84 2.22
N ILE A 97 -14.95 9.86 2.17
CA ILE A 97 -16.08 9.94 1.21
C ILE A 97 -15.55 9.99 -0.24
N PHE A 98 -14.50 10.78 -0.52
CA PHE A 98 -13.89 10.84 -1.84
C PHE A 98 -13.26 9.52 -2.27
N LEU A 99 -12.55 8.84 -1.36
CA LEU A 99 -11.99 7.51 -1.63
C LEU A 99 -13.11 6.49 -1.91
N TRP A 100 -14.15 6.52 -1.12
CA TRP A 100 -15.30 5.62 -1.30
C TRP A 100 -16.00 5.85 -2.62
N PHE A 101 -16.26 7.12 -2.97
CA PHE A 101 -16.83 7.48 -4.27
C PHE A 101 -15.95 7.01 -5.44
N GLY A 102 -14.62 7.19 -5.34
CA GLY A 102 -13.66 6.71 -6.34
C GLY A 102 -13.72 5.20 -6.53
N TRP A 103 -13.84 4.44 -5.45
CA TRP A 103 -13.96 2.97 -5.51
C TRP A 103 -15.22 2.48 -6.22
N PHE A 104 -16.33 3.19 -6.15
CA PHE A 104 -17.52 2.84 -6.93
C PHE A 104 -17.34 3.06 -8.44
N GLY A 105 -16.48 3.97 -8.85
CA GLY A 105 -16.15 4.21 -10.26
C GLY A 105 -15.21 3.16 -10.87
N GLU A 106 -14.35 2.56 -10.08
CA GLU A 106 -13.28 1.68 -10.52
C GLU A 106 -13.76 0.39 -11.25
N PRO A 107 -14.80 -0.32 -10.78
CA PRO A 107 -15.31 -1.53 -11.46
C PRO A 107 -15.89 -1.27 -12.85
N GLN A 108 -16.38 -0.07 -13.12
CA GLN A 108 -17.05 0.23 -14.40
C GLN A 108 -16.05 0.39 -15.55
N PHE A 109 -14.83 0.84 -15.28
CA PHE A 109 -13.78 0.94 -16.30
C PHE A 109 -13.07 -0.39 -16.56
N SER A 110 -13.25 -1.38 -15.69
CA SER A 110 -12.58 -2.68 -15.76
C SER A 110 -13.33 -3.72 -16.59
N GLN A 111 -14.57 -3.45 -16.98
CA GLN A 111 -15.41 -4.43 -17.66
C GLN A 111 -15.37 -4.33 -19.20
N ASN A 112 -14.45 -3.58 -19.79
CA ASN A 112 -14.22 -3.68 -21.22
C ASN A 112 -13.25 -4.84 -21.49
N PRO A 113 -13.72 -5.98 -21.98
CA PRO A 113 -12.87 -7.01 -22.51
C PRO A 113 -12.28 -6.48 -23.82
N PHE A 114 -10.96 -6.31 -23.86
CA PHE A 114 -10.26 -6.25 -25.13
C PHE A 114 -10.07 -7.65 -25.68
#